data_9f11bcda88197e632dff8dbc64231000
#
_entry.id   9f11bcda88197e632dff8dbc64231000
#
_cell.length_a   1.000
_cell.length_b   1.000
_cell.length_c   1.000
_cell.angle_alpha   90.00
_cell.angle_beta   90.00
_cell.angle_gamma   90.00
#
_symmetry.space_group_name_H-M   'P 1'
#
loop_
_entity.id
_entity.type
_entity.pdbx_description
1 polymer ?
#
loop_
_entity_poly.entity_id
_entity_poly.type
_entity_poly.pdbx_seq_one_letter_code
_entity_poly.pdbx_strand_id
1 'polypeptide(L)'
;HPFILMMFLGIFFYCGAEASMFNRIPSILMENNPNIPATLGNIILIIALFVGRFLGGVVLRKINAKSFLLITVIISIIGNVLLFFPYNSFTTILSFIFIGIGFANIFPLIFSIAIEHKPELTNEISGLMTTAIVGAAIIPVITGLAANVHPKYSFIVTLACLIYLTIVSLNVIRIAKFENK
;
A
#
# COMPACT_ATOMS: atom_id res chain seq x y z
N HIS A 1 -23.19 3.46 -3.21
CA HIS A 1 -22.68 3.59 -4.58
C HIS A 1 -21.50 2.64 -4.76
N PRO A 2 -21.49 1.75 -5.79
CA PRO A 2 -20.49 0.70 -5.93
C PRO A 2 -19.05 1.25 -6.04
N PHE A 3 -18.86 2.41 -6.68
CA PHE A 3 -17.58 3.07 -6.76
C PHE A 3 -17.04 3.46 -5.37
N ILE A 4 -17.86 4.08 -4.53
CA ILE A 4 -17.46 4.49 -3.19
C ILE A 4 -17.12 3.26 -2.31
N LEU A 5 -17.88 2.18 -2.44
CA LEU A 5 -17.57 0.92 -1.75
C LEU A 5 -16.23 0.33 -2.20
N MET A 6 -15.93 0.38 -3.51
CA MET A 6 -14.64 -0.05 -4.05
C MET A 6 -13.48 0.79 -3.48
N MET A 7 -13.65 2.12 -3.34
CA MET A 7 -12.65 3.01 -2.73
C MET A 7 -12.48 2.73 -1.23
N PHE A 8 -13.59 2.51 -0.51
CA PHE A 8 -13.58 2.13 0.90
C PHE A 8 -12.76 0.87 1.13
N LEU A 9 -13.05 -0.20 0.38
CA LEU A 9 -12.28 -1.44 0.45
C LEU A 9 -10.83 -1.22 0.00
N GLY A 10 -10.57 -0.29 -0.93
CA GLY A 10 -9.22 0.11 -1.32
C GLY A 10 -8.42 0.64 -0.14
N ILE A 11 -8.96 1.58 0.62
CA ILE A 11 -8.33 2.11 1.84
C ILE A 11 -8.20 1.02 2.91
N PHE A 12 -9.22 0.19 3.09
CA PHE A 12 -9.21 -0.92 4.05
C PHE A 12 -8.03 -1.87 3.79
N PHE A 13 -7.89 -2.36 2.57
CA PHE A 13 -6.80 -3.27 2.21
C PHE A 13 -5.44 -2.58 2.19
N TYR A 14 -5.38 -1.30 1.78
CA TYR A 14 -4.15 -0.54 1.83
C TYR A 14 -3.63 -0.38 3.27
N CYS A 15 -4.47 0.16 4.18
CA CYS A 15 -4.09 0.35 5.58
C CYS A 15 -3.70 -0.97 6.25
N GLY A 16 -4.42 -2.05 5.90
CA GLY A 16 -4.11 -3.38 6.38
C GLY A 16 -2.75 -3.89 5.88
N ALA A 17 -2.44 -3.73 4.60
CA ALA A 17 -1.16 -4.11 4.02
C ALA A 17 0.01 -3.29 4.61
N GLU A 18 -0.17 -1.97 4.76
CA GLU A 18 0.83 -1.08 5.35
C GLU A 18 1.13 -1.48 6.79
N ALA A 19 0.12 -1.63 7.65
CA ALA A 19 0.28 -2.03 9.04
C ALA A 19 0.90 -3.44 9.16
N SER A 20 0.53 -4.37 8.28
CA SER A 20 1.12 -5.70 8.22
C SER A 20 2.62 -5.64 7.92
N MET A 21 3.04 -4.79 6.98
CA MET A 21 4.46 -4.63 6.66
C MET A 21 5.23 -4.01 7.83
N PHE A 22 4.71 -2.98 8.48
CA PHE A 22 5.33 -2.42 9.69
C PHE A 22 5.57 -3.45 10.78
N ASN A 23 4.65 -4.40 10.97
CA ASN A 23 4.79 -5.46 11.96
C ASN A 23 5.75 -6.57 11.53
N ARG A 24 5.86 -6.86 10.23
CA ARG A 24 6.67 -7.98 9.71
C ARG A 24 8.11 -7.62 9.38
N ILE A 25 8.38 -6.39 8.98
CA ILE A 25 9.73 -5.93 8.57
C ILE A 25 10.81 -6.18 9.63
N PRO A 26 10.58 -5.91 10.94
CA PRO A 26 11.57 -6.22 11.97
C PRO A 26 11.96 -7.71 12.01
N SER A 27 10.96 -8.60 11.94
CA SER A 27 11.20 -10.06 11.95
C SER A 27 11.96 -10.51 10.71
N ILE A 28 11.61 -10.00 9.53
CA ILE A 28 12.30 -10.32 8.28
C ILE A 28 13.77 -9.90 8.34
N LEU A 29 14.04 -8.73 8.90
CA LEU A 29 15.41 -8.24 9.01
C LEU A 29 16.24 -9.11 9.96
N MET A 30 15.68 -9.50 11.10
CA MET A 30 16.34 -10.39 12.07
C MET A 30 16.61 -11.79 11.49
N GLU A 31 15.64 -12.35 10.76
CA GLU A 31 15.78 -13.69 10.13
C GLU A 31 16.93 -13.69 9.11
N ASN A 32 17.15 -12.59 8.39
CA ASN A 32 18.14 -12.51 7.32
C ASN A 32 19.49 -11.96 7.79
N ASN A 33 19.49 -11.16 8.84
CA ASN A 33 20.69 -10.47 9.34
C ASN A 33 20.62 -10.32 10.86
N PRO A 34 20.97 -11.35 11.64
CA PRO A 34 20.87 -11.33 13.11
C PRO A 34 21.72 -10.23 13.77
N ASN A 35 22.76 -9.74 13.09
CA ASN A 35 23.67 -8.69 13.59
C ASN A 35 23.12 -7.28 13.38
N ILE A 36 22.02 -7.09 12.65
CA ILE A 36 21.41 -5.80 12.37
C ILE A 36 20.22 -5.60 13.31
N PRO A 37 20.11 -4.45 14.00
CA PRO A 37 18.97 -4.17 14.85
C PRO A 37 17.66 -4.22 14.05
N ALA A 38 16.67 -4.97 14.55
CA ALA A 38 15.36 -5.14 13.90
C ALA A 38 14.66 -3.80 13.57
N THR A 39 14.87 -2.80 14.42
CA THR A 39 14.30 -1.45 14.27
C THR A 39 14.76 -0.72 13.01
N LEU A 40 15.95 -1.05 12.48
CA LEU A 40 16.44 -0.43 11.25
C LEU A 40 15.55 -0.71 10.05
N GLY A 41 14.89 -1.86 9.98
CA GLY A 41 13.94 -2.17 8.92
C GLY A 41 12.78 -1.16 8.87
N ASN A 42 12.18 -0.86 10.03
CA ASN A 42 11.12 0.14 10.13
C ASN A 42 11.62 1.56 9.84
N ILE A 43 12.84 1.90 10.26
CA ILE A 43 13.44 3.20 9.95
C ILE A 43 13.60 3.36 8.44
N ILE A 44 14.11 2.34 7.73
CA ILE A 44 14.24 2.35 6.27
C ILE A 44 12.87 2.53 5.61
N LEU A 45 11.84 1.79 6.08
CA LEU A 45 10.48 1.92 5.56
C LEU A 45 9.93 3.34 5.75
N ILE A 46 10.08 3.91 6.95
CA ILE A 46 9.59 5.26 7.28
C ILE A 46 10.29 6.31 6.41
N ILE A 47 11.61 6.23 6.25
CA ILE A 47 12.37 7.14 5.37
C ILE A 47 11.88 7.00 3.93
N ALA A 48 11.69 5.77 3.44
CA ALA A 48 11.18 5.53 2.09
C ALA A 48 9.75 6.07 1.90
N LEU A 49 8.86 5.92 2.89
CA LEU A 49 7.53 6.54 2.90
C LEU A 49 7.62 8.07 2.84
N PHE A 50 8.48 8.68 3.65
CA PHE A 50 8.65 10.13 3.67
C PHE A 50 9.15 10.65 2.32
N VAL A 51 10.20 10.04 1.78
CA VAL A 51 10.76 10.39 0.46
C VAL A 51 9.70 10.17 -0.63
N GLY A 52 8.97 9.06 -0.59
CA GLY A 52 7.91 8.76 -1.54
C GLY A 52 6.77 9.79 -1.52
N ARG A 53 6.36 10.28 -0.34
CA ARG A 53 5.36 11.35 -0.22
C ARG A 53 5.85 12.66 -0.82
N PHE A 54 7.10 13.04 -0.54
CA PHE A 54 7.69 14.25 -1.09
C PHE A 54 7.79 14.18 -2.62
N LEU A 55 8.33 13.08 -3.15
CA LEU A 55 8.43 12.84 -4.59
C LEU A 55 7.05 12.77 -5.24
N GLY A 56 6.06 12.18 -4.58
CA GLY A 56 4.68 12.11 -5.04
C GLY A 56 4.07 13.48 -5.30
N GLY A 57 4.29 14.45 -4.41
CA GLY A 57 3.84 15.82 -4.60
C GLY A 57 4.45 16.50 -5.84
N VAL A 58 5.70 16.17 -6.19
CA VAL A 58 6.36 16.66 -7.41
C VAL A 58 5.80 15.97 -8.66
N VAL A 59 5.62 14.65 -8.59
CA VAL A 59 5.14 13.83 -9.70
C VAL A 59 3.70 14.17 -10.07
N LEU A 60 2.83 14.44 -9.09
CA LEU A 60 1.43 14.83 -9.31
C LEU A 60 1.26 16.15 -10.08
N ARG A 61 2.29 16.98 -10.16
CA ARG A 61 2.27 18.17 -11.04
C ARG A 61 2.33 17.82 -12.53
N LYS A 62 2.79 16.60 -12.88
CA LYS A 62 3.02 16.16 -14.26
C LYS A 62 2.15 14.97 -14.67
N ILE A 63 1.69 14.17 -13.73
CA ILE A 63 0.96 12.92 -13.97
C ILE A 63 -0.40 13.00 -13.27
N ASN A 64 -1.44 12.51 -13.96
CA ASN A 64 -2.79 12.42 -13.40
C ASN A 64 -2.81 11.47 -12.18
N ALA A 65 -3.52 11.88 -11.13
CA ALA A 65 -3.67 11.13 -9.87
C ALA A 65 -4.11 9.67 -10.08
N LYS A 66 -5.00 9.42 -11.03
CA LYS A 66 -5.53 8.09 -11.36
C LYS A 66 -4.43 7.17 -11.93
N SER A 67 -3.57 7.69 -12.81
CA SER A 67 -2.43 6.95 -13.36
C SER A 67 -1.32 6.79 -12.32
N PHE A 68 -1.10 7.80 -11.49
CA PHE A 68 -0.09 7.75 -10.44
C PHE A 68 -0.44 6.71 -9.37
N LEU A 69 -1.74 6.53 -9.05
CA LEU A 69 -2.20 5.46 -8.16
C LEU A 69 -1.76 4.07 -8.67
N LEU A 70 -1.92 3.78 -9.95
CA LEU A 70 -1.48 2.51 -10.53
C LEU A 70 0.05 2.33 -10.43
N ILE A 71 0.81 3.38 -10.73
CA ILE A 71 2.28 3.34 -10.65
C ILE A 71 2.74 3.02 -9.22
N THR A 72 2.18 3.68 -8.21
CA THR A 72 2.53 3.46 -6.80
C THR A 72 2.19 2.04 -6.34
N VAL A 73 1.04 1.51 -6.75
CA VAL A 73 0.65 0.12 -6.47
C VAL A 73 1.62 -0.87 -7.12
N ILE A 74 2.03 -0.66 -8.38
CA ILE A 74 2.99 -1.52 -9.07
C ILE A 74 4.34 -1.51 -8.35
N ILE A 75 4.83 -0.34 -7.94
CA ILE A 75 6.08 -0.20 -7.17
C ILE A 75 5.99 -1.02 -5.87
N SER A 76 4.84 -0.95 -5.16
CA SER A 76 4.61 -1.74 -3.94
C SER A 76 4.61 -3.24 -4.21
N ILE A 77 4.03 -3.69 -5.33
CA ILE A 77 4.03 -5.10 -5.74
C ILE A 77 5.46 -5.57 -5.99
N ILE A 78 6.26 -4.79 -6.72
CA ILE A 78 7.67 -5.14 -6.98
C ILE A 78 8.41 -5.33 -5.65
N GLY A 79 8.26 -4.40 -4.71
CA GLY A 79 8.86 -4.51 -3.38
C GLY A 79 8.39 -5.74 -2.60
N ASN A 80 7.09 -6.04 -2.65
CA ASN A 80 6.53 -7.23 -1.98
C ASN A 80 7.02 -8.52 -2.64
N VAL A 81 7.08 -8.60 -3.97
CA VAL A 81 7.57 -9.79 -4.70
C VAL A 81 9.04 -10.04 -4.43
N LEU A 82 9.87 -8.99 -4.30
CA LEU A 82 11.28 -9.16 -3.93
C LEU A 82 11.47 -9.90 -2.60
N LEU A 83 10.50 -9.83 -1.68
CA LEU A 83 10.53 -10.58 -0.41
C LEU A 83 10.40 -12.11 -0.57
N PHE A 84 10.01 -12.63 -1.73
CA PHE A 84 9.93 -14.06 -1.98
C PHE A 84 11.26 -14.68 -2.43
N PHE A 85 12.21 -13.88 -2.90
CA PHE A 85 13.51 -14.36 -3.40
C PHE A 85 14.51 -14.61 -2.27
N PRO A 86 15.56 -15.42 -2.50
CA PRO A 86 16.55 -15.73 -1.47
C PRO A 86 17.25 -14.49 -0.97
N TYR A 87 17.28 -14.38 0.33
CA TYR A 87 17.61 -13.18 1.05
C TYR A 87 19.11 -12.93 1.11
N ASN A 88 19.57 -11.87 0.48
CA ASN A 88 20.74 -11.16 0.93
C ASN A 88 20.30 -9.80 1.52
N SER A 89 21.14 -9.17 2.32
CA SER A 89 20.84 -7.87 2.95
C SER A 89 20.42 -6.81 1.95
N PHE A 90 21.01 -6.81 0.77
CA PHE A 90 20.74 -5.84 -0.28
C PHE A 90 19.33 -5.96 -0.84
N THR A 91 18.89 -7.18 -1.21
CA THR A 91 17.53 -7.40 -1.74
C THR A 91 16.46 -7.11 -0.69
N THR A 92 16.71 -7.43 0.58
CA THR A 92 15.81 -7.13 1.69
C THR A 92 15.63 -5.61 1.88
N ILE A 93 16.73 -4.86 1.93
CA ILE A 93 16.68 -3.39 2.05
C ILE A 93 15.99 -2.76 0.84
N LEU A 94 16.31 -3.24 -0.36
CA LEU A 94 15.70 -2.77 -1.60
C LEU A 94 14.18 -2.99 -1.60
N SER A 95 13.72 -4.15 -1.09
CA SER A 95 12.29 -4.45 -0.94
C SER A 95 11.60 -3.43 -0.03
N PHE A 96 12.19 -3.09 1.12
CA PHE A 96 11.62 -2.11 2.04
C PHE A 96 11.53 -0.72 1.42
N ILE A 97 12.53 -0.32 0.63
CA ILE A 97 12.53 0.95 -0.10
C ILE A 97 11.37 0.98 -1.12
N PHE A 98 11.23 -0.06 -1.95
CA PHE A 98 10.14 -0.13 -2.94
C PHE A 98 8.77 -0.15 -2.27
N ILE A 99 8.58 -0.92 -1.19
CA ILE A 99 7.33 -0.96 -0.43
C ILE A 99 7.03 0.44 0.14
N GLY A 100 8.00 1.10 0.77
CA GLY A 100 7.80 2.42 1.36
C GLY A 100 7.45 3.48 0.33
N ILE A 101 8.21 3.60 -0.76
CA ILE A 101 7.93 4.55 -1.84
C ILE A 101 6.56 4.28 -2.47
N GLY A 102 6.23 3.01 -2.72
CA GLY A 102 4.96 2.62 -3.30
C GLY A 102 3.77 2.94 -2.39
N PHE A 103 3.86 2.61 -1.11
CA PHE A 103 2.78 2.86 -0.14
C PHE A 103 2.54 4.36 0.12
N ALA A 104 3.55 5.20 -0.05
CA ALA A 104 3.55 6.58 0.38
C ALA A 104 2.32 7.40 -0.04
N ASN A 105 1.79 7.17 -1.24
CA ASN A 105 0.75 8.02 -1.82
C ASN A 105 -0.58 7.30 -2.06
N ILE A 106 -0.70 5.99 -1.79
CA ILE A 106 -1.92 5.22 -2.10
C ILE A 106 -3.12 5.77 -1.33
N PHE A 107 -3.00 5.98 -0.01
CA PHE A 107 -4.09 6.51 0.80
C PHE A 107 -4.60 7.86 0.31
N PRO A 108 -3.75 8.91 0.22
CA PRO A 108 -4.22 10.23 -0.21
C PRO A 108 -4.79 10.22 -1.63
N LEU A 109 -4.27 9.38 -2.53
CA LEU A 109 -4.79 9.26 -3.89
C LEU A 109 -6.18 8.64 -3.93
N ILE A 110 -6.40 7.51 -3.25
CA ILE A 110 -7.73 6.88 -3.17
C ILE A 110 -8.73 7.83 -2.53
N PHE A 111 -8.33 8.50 -1.45
CA PHE A 111 -9.17 9.43 -0.73
C PHE A 111 -9.58 10.63 -1.60
N SER A 112 -8.62 11.25 -2.30
CA SER A 112 -8.89 12.37 -3.22
C SER A 112 -9.82 11.96 -4.36
N ILE A 113 -9.53 10.81 -5.01
CA ILE A 113 -10.34 10.30 -6.12
C ILE A 113 -11.78 9.98 -5.66
N ALA A 114 -11.96 9.48 -4.44
CA ALA A 114 -13.29 9.18 -3.89
C ALA A 114 -14.12 10.46 -3.69
N ILE A 115 -13.51 11.53 -3.17
CA ILE A 115 -14.17 12.83 -2.98
C ILE A 115 -14.48 13.50 -4.32
N GLU A 116 -13.53 13.49 -5.26
CA GLU A 116 -13.70 14.09 -6.59
C GLU A 116 -14.86 13.47 -7.38
N HIS A 117 -15.19 12.21 -7.12
CA HIS A 117 -16.29 11.51 -7.82
C HIS A 117 -17.67 12.02 -7.42
N LYS A 118 -17.86 12.50 -6.17
CA LYS A 118 -19.11 13.08 -5.65
C LYS A 118 -18.83 14.21 -4.67
N PRO A 119 -18.49 15.41 -5.15
CA PRO A 119 -18.12 16.54 -4.30
C PRO A 119 -19.24 16.98 -3.34
N GLU A 120 -20.50 16.76 -3.72
CA GLU A 120 -21.67 17.07 -2.89
C GLU A 120 -21.78 16.23 -1.62
N LEU A 121 -21.13 15.07 -1.58
CA LEU A 121 -21.12 14.12 -0.44
C LEU A 121 -19.74 14.06 0.24
N THR A 122 -18.95 15.11 0.16
CA THR A 122 -17.56 15.13 0.67
C THR A 122 -17.47 14.74 2.15
N ASN A 123 -18.38 15.23 2.99
CA ASN A 123 -18.35 14.95 4.44
C ASN A 123 -18.66 13.48 4.74
N GLU A 124 -19.68 12.92 4.11
CA GLU A 124 -20.09 11.51 4.27
C GLU A 124 -19.03 10.56 3.75
N ILE A 125 -18.46 10.86 2.56
CA ILE A 125 -17.38 10.08 1.97
C ILE A 125 -16.13 10.14 2.84
N SER A 126 -15.75 11.30 3.36
CA SER A 126 -14.59 11.45 4.24
C SER A 126 -14.76 10.65 5.53
N GLY A 127 -15.94 10.72 6.16
CA GLY A 127 -16.26 9.91 7.32
C GLY A 127 -16.17 8.41 7.02
N LEU A 128 -16.77 7.97 5.92
CA LEU A 128 -16.72 6.57 5.48
C LEU A 128 -15.28 6.11 5.21
N MET A 129 -14.49 6.88 4.46
CA MET A 129 -13.09 6.54 4.14
C MET A 129 -12.23 6.46 5.38
N THR A 130 -12.49 7.32 6.39
CA THR A 130 -11.79 7.28 7.67
C THR A 130 -12.09 5.98 8.44
N THR A 131 -13.32 5.47 8.39
CA THR A 131 -13.64 4.18 9.03
C THR A 131 -12.94 3.00 8.38
N ALA A 132 -12.57 3.09 7.09
CA ALA A 132 -11.84 2.04 6.40
C ALA A 132 -10.44 1.78 6.98
N ILE A 133 -9.88 2.71 7.77
CA ILE A 133 -8.60 2.54 8.48
C ILE A 133 -8.63 1.33 9.42
N VAL A 134 -9.81 0.85 9.81
CA VAL A 134 -9.96 -0.38 10.61
C VAL A 134 -9.29 -1.60 9.96
N GLY A 135 -9.04 -1.57 8.65
CA GLY A 135 -8.23 -2.57 7.96
C GLY A 135 -6.84 -2.75 8.57
N ALA A 136 -6.26 -1.69 9.14
CA ALA A 136 -4.99 -1.73 9.85
C ALA A 136 -5.02 -2.56 11.15
N ALA A 137 -6.20 -2.84 11.69
CA ALA A 137 -6.37 -3.73 12.84
C ALA A 137 -6.65 -5.19 12.39
N ILE A 138 -7.39 -5.37 11.31
CA ILE A 138 -7.88 -6.70 10.89
C ILE A 138 -6.83 -7.47 10.08
N ILE A 139 -6.27 -6.86 9.03
CA ILE A 139 -5.36 -7.54 8.11
C ILE A 139 -4.06 -8.01 8.80
N PRO A 140 -3.42 -7.25 9.73
CA PRO A 140 -2.24 -7.75 10.44
C PRO A 140 -2.50 -9.03 11.24
N VAL A 141 -3.72 -9.22 11.77
CA VAL A 141 -4.09 -10.47 12.46
C VAL A 141 -4.04 -11.64 11.48
N ILE A 142 -4.65 -11.49 10.30
CA ILE A 142 -4.63 -12.51 9.24
C ILE A 142 -3.19 -12.78 8.78
N THR A 143 -2.41 -11.71 8.58
CA THR A 143 -1.00 -11.79 8.20
C THR A 143 -0.16 -12.51 9.25
N GLY A 144 -0.41 -12.25 10.55
CA GLY A 144 0.24 -12.93 11.67
C GLY A 144 -0.10 -14.41 11.72
N LEU A 145 -1.38 -14.76 11.58
CA LEU A 145 -1.82 -16.18 11.54
C LEU A 145 -1.18 -16.91 10.35
N ALA A 146 -1.13 -16.30 9.18
CA ALA A 146 -0.46 -16.88 8.02
C ALA A 146 1.05 -17.07 8.25
N ALA A 147 1.70 -16.11 8.92
CA ALA A 147 3.12 -16.18 9.26
C ALA A 147 3.45 -17.32 10.26
N ASN A 148 2.51 -17.66 11.16
CA ASN A 148 2.69 -18.77 12.09
C ASN A 148 2.76 -20.14 11.37
N VAL A 149 2.11 -20.26 10.21
CA VAL A 149 2.21 -21.49 9.39
C VAL A 149 3.52 -21.50 8.60
N HIS A 150 3.83 -20.40 7.93
CA HIS A 150 5.11 -20.20 7.23
C HIS A 150 5.37 -18.69 7.04
N PRO A 151 6.58 -18.16 7.36
CA PRO A 151 6.88 -16.75 7.29
C PRO A 151 6.51 -16.08 5.95
N LYS A 152 6.74 -16.77 4.82
CA LYS A 152 6.41 -16.26 3.48
C LYS A 152 4.91 -16.10 3.20
N TYR A 153 4.04 -16.80 3.94
CA TYR A 153 2.58 -16.65 3.75
C TYR A 153 2.07 -15.28 4.15
N SER A 154 2.78 -14.58 5.03
CA SER A 154 2.48 -13.19 5.35
C SER A 154 2.56 -12.28 4.11
N PHE A 155 3.51 -12.54 3.20
CA PHE A 155 3.67 -11.75 1.97
C PHE A 155 2.58 -12.04 0.94
N ILE A 156 2.01 -13.26 0.96
CA ILE A 156 0.86 -13.62 0.10
C ILE A 156 -0.37 -12.81 0.51
N VAL A 157 -0.61 -12.64 1.81
CA VAL A 157 -1.74 -11.84 2.30
C VAL A 157 -1.61 -10.39 1.84
N THR A 158 -0.43 -9.78 2.02
CA THR A 158 -0.20 -8.41 1.57
C THR A 158 -0.22 -8.29 0.04
N LEU A 159 0.27 -9.28 -0.68
CA LEU A 159 0.18 -9.32 -2.14
C LEU A 159 -1.28 -9.39 -2.62
N ALA A 160 -2.14 -10.16 -1.96
CA ALA A 160 -3.57 -10.19 -2.26
C ALA A 160 -4.22 -8.82 -2.07
N CYS A 161 -3.88 -8.08 -1.02
CA CYS A 161 -4.31 -6.70 -0.82
C CYS A 161 -3.85 -5.79 -1.98
N LEU A 162 -2.59 -5.92 -2.42
CA LEU A 162 -2.03 -5.13 -3.53
C LEU A 162 -2.66 -5.49 -4.88
N ILE A 163 -3.02 -6.75 -5.11
CA ILE A 163 -3.77 -7.18 -6.29
C ILE A 163 -5.14 -6.51 -6.32
N TYR A 164 -5.84 -6.47 -5.17
CA TYR A 164 -7.11 -5.73 -5.08
C TYR A 164 -6.92 -4.24 -5.42
N LEU A 165 -5.88 -3.60 -4.89
CA LEU A 165 -5.55 -2.20 -5.20
C LEU A 165 -5.23 -1.99 -6.69
N THR A 166 -4.64 -2.96 -7.35
CA THR A 166 -4.43 -2.93 -8.81
C THR A 166 -5.76 -2.92 -9.55
N ILE A 167 -6.70 -3.78 -9.14
CA ILE A 167 -8.06 -3.82 -9.72
C ILE A 167 -8.76 -2.47 -9.52
N VAL A 168 -8.68 -1.88 -8.31
CA VAL A 168 -9.21 -0.54 -8.02
C VAL A 168 -8.61 0.50 -8.97
N SER A 169 -7.28 0.54 -9.09
CA SER A 169 -6.56 1.51 -9.92
C SER A 169 -6.95 1.41 -11.41
N LEU A 170 -7.07 0.19 -11.93
CA LEU A 170 -7.47 -0.05 -13.32
C LEU A 170 -8.91 0.38 -13.57
N ASN A 171 -9.83 0.09 -12.64
CA ASN A 171 -11.23 0.52 -12.76
C ASN A 171 -11.36 2.04 -12.73
N VAL A 172 -10.61 2.72 -11.86
CA VAL A 172 -10.58 4.20 -11.79
C VAL A 172 -10.13 4.80 -13.12
N ILE A 173 -9.06 4.27 -13.73
CA ILE A 173 -8.57 4.72 -15.04
C ILE A 173 -9.62 4.46 -16.12
N ARG A 174 -10.29 3.31 -16.09
CA ARG A 174 -11.31 2.95 -17.06
C ARG A 174 -12.51 3.90 -16.99
N ILE A 175 -13.03 4.17 -15.80
CA ILE A 175 -14.17 5.10 -15.60
C ILE A 175 -13.81 6.48 -16.12
N ALA A 176 -12.63 7.00 -15.81
CA ALA A 176 -12.17 8.31 -16.29
C ALA A 176 -12.09 8.42 -17.82
N LYS A 177 -11.80 7.33 -18.52
CA LYS A 177 -11.80 7.30 -19.98
C LYS A 177 -13.21 7.36 -20.59
N PHE A 178 -14.23 6.88 -19.86
CA PHE A 178 -15.62 6.94 -20.31
C PHE A 178 -16.24 8.31 -20.06
N GLU A 179 -15.87 9.01 -18.98
CA GLU A 179 -16.35 10.36 -18.64
C GLU A 179 -15.78 11.45 -19.59
N ASN A 180 -14.63 11.20 -20.22
CA ASN A 180 -13.98 12.12 -21.16
C ASN A 180 -14.33 11.88 -22.64
N LYS A 181 -15.28 10.99 -22.94
CA LYS A 181 -15.87 10.76 -24.28
C LYS A 181 -17.27 11.32 -24.37
#